data_1ef334ce70f6564be492313fa52d3a6c
#
_entry.id   1ef334ce70f6564be492313fa52d3a6c
#
_cell.length_a   1.000
_cell.length_b   1.000
_cell.length_c   1.000
_cell.angle_alpha   90.00
_cell.angle_beta   90.00
_cell.angle_gamma   90.00
#
_symmetry.space_group_name_H-M   'P 1'
#
loop_
_entity.id
_entity.type
_entity.pdbx_description
1 polymer ?
#
loop_
_entity_poly.entity_id
_entity_poly.type
_entity_poly.pdbx_seq_one_letter_code
_entity_poly.pdbx_strand_id
1 'polypeptide(L)'
;MSSTTIEWVTTGVFALSFIAAIVIETLWLIRKEWASAQKSVAYVMLTDNLSLCIGFFIPFVIIGTMLALAWSGDLSGISGGDSTLIAAIAIALLFPPVFLLLTKRVFLALFKIRTGREAWVYSLAFTALSLALSFIPPIVFFYVATKLF
;
A
#
# COMPACT_ATOMS: atom_id res chain seq x y z
N MET A 1 -23.22 7.89 15.82
CA MET A 1 -22.92 8.04 14.38
C MET A 1 -23.35 6.75 13.67
N SER A 2 -23.95 6.79 12.47
CA SER A 2 -24.30 5.54 11.78
C SER A 2 -23.04 4.83 11.29
N SER A 3 -23.08 3.50 11.14
CA SER A 3 -21.95 2.70 10.61
C SER A 3 -21.49 3.21 9.24
N THR A 4 -22.45 3.56 8.39
CA THR A 4 -22.20 4.15 7.06
C THR A 4 -21.43 5.48 7.14
N THR A 5 -21.73 6.33 8.13
CA THR A 5 -21.01 7.60 8.29
C THR A 5 -19.55 7.34 8.70
N ILE A 6 -19.28 6.37 9.59
CA ILE A 6 -17.93 6.00 10.01
C ILE A 6 -17.13 5.49 8.80
N GLU A 7 -17.73 4.65 7.95
CA GLU A 7 -17.09 4.12 6.75
C GLU A 7 -16.70 5.24 5.76
N TRP A 8 -17.63 6.17 5.49
CA TRP A 8 -17.35 7.29 4.58
C TRP A 8 -16.24 8.22 5.10
N VAL A 9 -16.26 8.52 6.40
CA VAL A 9 -15.19 9.35 6.99
C VAL A 9 -13.86 8.62 7.01
N THR A 10 -13.86 7.31 7.31
CA THR A 10 -12.63 6.49 7.24
C THR A 10 -12.04 6.47 5.84
N THR A 11 -12.89 6.33 4.81
CA THR A 11 -12.47 6.41 3.40
C THR A 11 -11.89 7.79 3.07
N GLY A 12 -12.52 8.85 3.56
CA GLY A 12 -12.00 10.22 3.41
C GLY A 12 -10.63 10.41 4.08
N VAL A 13 -10.45 9.90 5.28
CA VAL A 13 -9.16 9.92 5.99
C VAL A 13 -8.09 9.15 5.22
N PHE A 14 -8.43 7.98 4.66
CA PHE A 14 -7.52 7.21 3.82
C PHE A 14 -7.09 8.01 2.57
N ALA A 15 -8.05 8.61 1.84
CA ALA A 15 -7.76 9.40 0.65
C ALA A 15 -6.85 10.60 0.95
N LEU A 16 -7.13 11.33 2.04
CA LEU A 16 -6.32 12.47 2.47
C LEU A 16 -4.90 12.04 2.87
N SER A 17 -4.77 10.93 3.58
CA SER A 17 -3.48 10.39 4.00
C SER A 17 -2.65 9.94 2.79
N PHE A 18 -3.28 9.33 1.80
CA PHE A 18 -2.64 8.93 0.55
C PHE A 18 -2.14 10.15 -0.25
N ILE A 19 -2.97 11.19 -0.37
CA ILE A 19 -2.58 12.46 -1.01
C ILE A 19 -1.41 13.10 -0.26
N ALA A 20 -1.44 13.10 1.07
CA ALA A 20 -0.35 13.63 1.88
C ALA A 20 0.98 12.89 1.62
N ALA A 21 0.95 11.56 1.50
CA ALA A 21 2.14 10.77 1.16
C ALA A 21 2.72 11.18 -0.20
N ILE A 22 1.88 11.32 -1.23
CA ILE A 22 2.28 11.77 -2.57
C ILE A 22 2.93 13.16 -2.51
N VAL A 23 2.30 14.10 -1.79
CA VAL A 23 2.81 15.48 -1.66
C VAL A 23 4.17 15.49 -0.96
N ILE A 24 4.31 14.79 0.17
CA ILE A 24 5.56 14.72 0.94
C ILE A 24 6.68 14.14 0.08
N GLU A 25 6.44 13.03 -0.60
CA GLU A 25 7.43 12.38 -1.45
C GLU A 25 7.85 13.29 -2.63
N THR A 26 6.88 13.93 -3.28
CA THR A 26 7.12 14.86 -4.38
C THR A 26 7.96 16.05 -3.93
N LEU A 27 7.59 16.70 -2.82
CA LEU A 27 8.32 17.84 -2.27
C LEU A 27 9.74 17.46 -1.87
N TRP A 28 9.93 16.25 -1.32
CA TRP A 28 11.24 15.77 -0.96
C TRP A 28 12.15 15.60 -2.18
N LEU A 29 11.66 15.00 -3.27
CA LEU A 29 12.41 14.85 -4.52
C LEU A 29 12.82 16.19 -5.11
N ILE A 30 11.93 17.19 -5.09
CA ILE A 30 12.20 18.54 -5.57
C ILE A 30 13.25 19.21 -4.68
N ARG A 31 13.08 19.14 -3.34
CA ARG A 31 14.00 19.77 -2.38
C ARG A 31 15.42 19.18 -2.44
N LYS A 32 15.53 17.91 -2.78
CA LYS A 32 16.84 17.25 -2.98
C LYS A 32 17.43 17.46 -4.38
N GLU A 33 16.71 18.21 -5.23
CA GLU A 33 17.13 18.48 -6.62
C GLU A 33 17.37 17.20 -7.44
N TRP A 34 16.70 16.10 -7.06
CA TRP A 34 16.83 14.83 -7.76
C TRP A 34 16.06 14.82 -9.07
N ALA A 35 14.96 15.57 -9.15
CA ALA A 35 14.14 15.69 -10.34
C ALA A 35 13.41 17.04 -10.41
N SER A 36 13.03 17.46 -11.62
CA SER A 36 12.14 18.61 -11.81
C SER A 36 10.76 18.33 -11.20
N ALA A 37 10.00 19.38 -10.90
CA ALA A 37 8.67 19.26 -10.31
C ALA A 37 7.75 18.33 -11.12
N GLN A 38 7.69 18.52 -12.46
CA GLN A 38 6.88 17.68 -13.34
C GLN A 38 7.27 16.21 -13.29
N LYS A 39 8.58 15.94 -13.29
CA LYS A 39 9.13 14.59 -13.27
C LYS A 39 8.89 13.92 -11.93
N SER A 40 9.02 14.65 -10.83
CA SER A 40 8.74 14.17 -9.48
C SER A 40 7.26 13.80 -9.31
N VAL A 41 6.35 14.69 -9.72
CA VAL A 41 4.90 14.42 -9.69
C VAL A 41 4.55 13.20 -10.53
N ALA A 42 5.02 13.13 -11.77
CA ALA A 42 4.73 12.00 -12.65
C ALA A 42 5.24 10.67 -12.08
N TYR A 43 6.47 10.67 -11.51
CA TYR A 43 7.06 9.51 -10.88
C TYR A 43 6.22 9.04 -9.69
N VAL A 44 5.93 9.94 -8.71
CA VAL A 44 5.23 9.57 -7.48
C VAL A 44 3.79 9.13 -7.79
N MET A 45 3.06 9.90 -8.61
CA MET A 45 1.71 9.53 -9.02
C MET A 45 1.65 8.17 -9.69
N LEU A 46 2.59 7.88 -10.59
CA LEU A 46 2.60 6.60 -11.29
C LEU A 46 2.97 5.44 -10.36
N THR A 47 4.00 5.60 -9.54
CA THR A 47 4.45 4.53 -8.64
C THR A 47 3.44 4.21 -7.55
N ASP A 48 2.85 5.22 -6.92
CA ASP A 48 1.92 5.03 -5.83
C ASP A 48 0.56 4.50 -6.32
N ASN A 49 0.04 5.03 -7.46
CA ASN A 49 -1.18 4.48 -8.04
C ASN A 49 -1.01 3.06 -8.57
N LEU A 50 0.10 2.77 -9.27
CA LEU A 50 0.37 1.42 -9.74
C LEU A 50 0.50 0.44 -8.58
N SER A 51 1.18 0.85 -7.52
CA SER A 51 1.36 0.04 -6.32
C SER A 51 0.07 -0.15 -5.55
N LEU A 52 -0.80 0.86 -5.51
CA LEU A 52 -2.12 0.74 -4.90
C LEU A 52 -2.99 -0.23 -5.71
N CYS A 53 -3.05 -0.06 -7.02
CA CYS A 53 -3.88 -0.92 -7.87
C CYS A 53 -3.41 -2.38 -7.88
N ILE A 54 -2.13 -2.64 -8.14
CA ILE A 54 -1.60 -3.99 -8.27
C ILE A 54 -1.24 -4.57 -6.89
N GLY A 55 -0.57 -3.77 -6.05
CA GLY A 55 -0.07 -4.20 -4.75
C GLY A 55 -1.16 -4.62 -3.77
N PHE A 56 -2.35 -4.04 -3.86
CA PHE A 56 -3.50 -4.40 -3.02
C PHE A 56 -4.50 -5.30 -3.75
N PHE A 57 -4.70 -5.12 -5.05
CA PHE A 57 -5.67 -5.92 -5.80
C PHE A 57 -5.30 -7.40 -5.80
N ILE A 58 -4.04 -7.74 -6.05
CA ILE A 58 -3.59 -9.14 -6.09
C ILE A 58 -3.79 -9.84 -4.75
N PRO A 59 -3.31 -9.31 -3.59
CA PRO A 59 -3.58 -9.91 -2.28
C PRO A 59 -5.06 -10.02 -1.97
N PHE A 60 -5.86 -9.03 -2.31
CA PHE A 60 -7.30 -9.04 -2.10
C PHE A 60 -7.98 -10.19 -2.86
N VAL A 61 -7.60 -10.41 -4.13
CA VAL A 61 -8.10 -11.53 -4.93
C VAL A 61 -7.67 -12.86 -4.32
N ILE A 62 -6.40 -12.99 -3.89
CA ILE A 62 -5.89 -14.22 -3.27
C ILE A 62 -6.68 -14.53 -1.99
N ILE A 63 -6.78 -13.56 -1.07
CA ILE A 63 -7.51 -13.76 0.20
C ILE A 63 -8.99 -14.05 -0.07
N GLY A 64 -9.64 -13.29 -0.96
CA GLY A 64 -11.04 -13.48 -1.32
C GLY A 64 -11.30 -14.87 -1.89
N THR A 65 -10.43 -15.36 -2.77
CA THR A 65 -10.54 -16.71 -3.33
C THR A 65 -10.35 -17.77 -2.26
N MET A 66 -9.37 -17.61 -1.36
CA MET A 66 -9.14 -18.56 -0.26
C MET A 66 -10.30 -18.59 0.73
N LEU A 67 -10.87 -17.43 1.06
CA LEU A 67 -12.05 -17.35 1.92
C LEU A 67 -13.28 -18.02 1.25
N ALA A 68 -13.49 -17.81 -0.04
CA ALA A 68 -14.57 -18.43 -0.79
C ALA A 68 -14.43 -19.97 -0.82
N LEU A 69 -13.22 -20.49 -1.03
CA LEU A 69 -12.94 -21.93 -0.98
C LEU A 69 -13.12 -22.49 0.44
N ALA A 70 -12.71 -21.75 1.47
CA ALA A 70 -12.94 -22.14 2.86
C ALA A 70 -14.43 -22.22 3.19
N TRP A 71 -15.22 -21.29 2.67
CA TRP A 71 -16.68 -21.24 2.91
C TRP A 71 -17.43 -22.34 2.16
N SER A 72 -16.98 -22.72 0.96
CA SER A 72 -17.59 -23.80 0.18
C SER A 72 -17.31 -25.21 0.73
N GLY A 73 -16.41 -25.33 1.72
CA GLY A 73 -16.00 -26.63 2.27
C GLY A 73 -15.01 -27.40 1.39
N ASP A 74 -14.62 -26.85 0.26
CA ASP A 74 -13.73 -27.50 -0.73
C ASP A 74 -12.25 -27.55 -0.27
N LEU A 75 -11.92 -26.93 0.85
CA LEU A 75 -10.58 -27.04 1.45
C LEU A 75 -10.28 -28.44 2.04
N SER A 76 -11.29 -29.30 2.18
CA SER A 76 -11.12 -30.67 2.70
C SER A 76 -10.21 -31.56 1.81
N GLY A 77 -10.03 -31.17 0.53
CA GLY A 77 -9.13 -31.84 -0.41
C GLY A 77 -7.69 -31.33 -0.41
N ILE A 78 -7.42 -30.19 0.24
CA ILE A 78 -6.07 -29.63 0.35
C ILE A 78 -5.45 -30.16 1.65
N SER A 79 -4.68 -31.23 1.55
CA SER A 79 -3.90 -31.75 2.67
C SER A 79 -2.94 -30.67 3.16
N GLY A 80 -3.24 -30.06 4.31
CA GLY A 80 -2.46 -28.93 4.87
C GLY A 80 -3.23 -27.61 4.93
N GLY A 81 -4.57 -27.63 5.02
CA GLY A 81 -5.45 -26.47 4.98
C GLY A 81 -4.98 -25.26 5.83
N ASP A 82 -4.52 -25.50 7.06
CA ASP A 82 -4.06 -24.45 7.95
C ASP A 82 -2.74 -23.82 7.46
N SER A 83 -1.78 -24.63 7.00
CA SER A 83 -0.50 -24.13 6.50
C SER A 83 -0.63 -23.36 5.19
N THR A 84 -1.54 -23.80 4.31
CA THR A 84 -1.83 -23.12 3.04
C THR A 84 -2.50 -21.78 3.29
N LEU A 85 -3.44 -21.70 4.23
CA LEU A 85 -4.09 -20.45 4.62
C LEU A 85 -3.09 -19.47 5.24
N ILE A 86 -2.25 -19.94 6.17
CA ILE A 86 -1.19 -19.12 6.78
C ILE A 86 -0.23 -18.61 5.71
N ALA A 87 0.20 -19.45 4.77
CA ALA A 87 1.08 -19.04 3.69
C ALA A 87 0.41 -17.99 2.78
N ALA A 88 -0.86 -18.15 2.43
CA ALA A 88 -1.62 -17.19 1.63
C ALA A 88 -1.74 -15.83 2.34
N ILE A 89 -2.03 -15.82 3.63
CA ILE A 89 -2.09 -14.60 4.45
C ILE A 89 -0.71 -13.94 4.52
N ALA A 90 0.35 -14.71 4.76
CA ALA A 90 1.71 -14.18 4.82
C ALA A 90 2.13 -13.54 3.48
N ILE A 91 1.85 -14.20 2.36
CA ILE A 91 2.09 -13.64 1.02
C ILE A 91 1.29 -12.36 0.82
N ALA A 92 0.01 -12.36 1.16
CA ALA A 92 -0.86 -11.21 1.00
C ALA A 92 -0.43 -10.00 1.85
N LEU A 93 0.14 -10.22 3.02
CA LEU A 93 0.67 -9.16 3.89
C LEU A 93 2.04 -8.63 3.41
N LEU A 94 2.89 -9.50 2.88
CA LEU A 94 4.25 -9.14 2.45
C LEU A 94 4.29 -8.58 1.02
N PHE A 95 3.34 -8.98 0.17
CA PHE A 95 3.32 -8.57 -1.23
C PHE A 95 3.22 -7.04 -1.43
N PRO A 96 2.29 -6.29 -0.78
CA PRO A 96 2.16 -4.85 -0.98
C PRO A 96 3.43 -4.07 -0.67
N PRO A 97 4.09 -4.23 0.49
CA PRO A 97 5.31 -3.49 0.80
C PRO A 97 6.48 -3.85 -0.13
N VAL A 98 6.64 -5.13 -0.47
CA VAL A 98 7.72 -5.56 -1.39
C VAL A 98 7.45 -5.03 -2.80
N PHE A 99 6.21 -5.11 -3.28
CA PHE A 99 5.83 -4.61 -4.59
C PHE A 99 6.02 -3.09 -4.69
N LEU A 100 5.58 -2.32 -3.68
CA LEU A 100 5.77 -0.87 -3.62
C LEU A 100 7.26 -0.49 -3.62
N LEU A 101 8.08 -1.19 -2.82
CA LEU A 101 9.52 -0.98 -2.76
C LEU A 101 10.18 -1.19 -4.13
N LEU A 102 9.89 -2.32 -4.78
CA LEU A 102 10.45 -2.66 -6.08
C LEU A 102 9.97 -1.70 -7.17
N THR A 103 8.69 -1.35 -7.17
CA THR A 103 8.11 -0.38 -8.11
C THR A 103 8.82 0.97 -7.98
N LYS A 104 8.93 1.52 -6.78
CA LYS A 104 9.66 2.78 -6.53
C LYS A 104 11.10 2.68 -7.03
N ARG A 105 11.78 1.59 -6.75
CA ARG A 105 13.18 1.39 -7.17
C ARG A 105 13.34 1.31 -8.69
N VAL A 106 12.48 0.55 -9.37
CA VAL A 106 12.50 0.40 -10.83
C VAL A 106 12.19 1.72 -11.52
N PHE A 107 11.15 2.42 -11.06
CA PHE A 107 10.74 3.69 -11.66
C PHE A 107 11.74 4.82 -11.41
N LEU A 108 12.47 4.84 -10.28
CA LEU A 108 13.60 5.78 -10.11
C LEU A 108 14.64 5.61 -11.20
N ALA A 109 14.94 4.37 -11.59
CA ALA A 109 15.87 4.08 -12.68
C ALA A 109 15.27 4.42 -14.05
N LEU A 110 14.01 4.06 -14.31
CA LEU A 110 13.32 4.35 -15.59
C LEU A 110 13.19 5.86 -15.84
N PHE A 111 12.84 6.62 -14.82
CA PHE A 111 12.77 8.08 -14.91
C PHE A 111 14.14 8.75 -14.89
N LYS A 112 15.22 7.98 -14.76
CA LYS A 112 16.60 8.49 -14.64
C LYS A 112 16.72 9.55 -13.54
N ILE A 113 16.07 9.32 -12.40
CA ILE A 113 16.09 10.21 -11.24
C ILE A 113 17.32 9.90 -10.39
N ARG A 114 17.47 8.66 -9.95
CA ARG A 114 18.59 8.21 -9.11
C ARG A 114 18.82 6.70 -9.25
N THR A 115 20.07 6.29 -9.08
CA THR A 115 20.47 4.88 -9.09
C THR A 115 21.42 4.60 -7.91
N GLY A 116 21.80 3.36 -7.69
CA GLY A 116 22.73 2.98 -6.64
C GLY A 116 22.09 2.87 -5.25
N ARG A 117 22.94 2.97 -4.23
CA ARG A 117 22.56 2.76 -2.81
C ARG A 117 21.54 3.78 -2.30
N GLU A 118 21.69 5.03 -2.70
CA GLU A 118 20.78 6.10 -2.27
C GLU A 118 19.35 5.85 -2.74
N ALA A 119 19.17 5.34 -3.97
CA ALA A 119 17.86 4.98 -4.49
C ALA A 119 17.19 3.84 -3.70
N TRP A 120 17.96 2.90 -3.15
CA TRP A 120 17.44 1.86 -2.26
C TRP A 120 17.00 2.42 -0.92
N VAL A 121 17.82 3.27 -0.30
CA VAL A 121 17.48 3.92 0.98
C VAL A 121 16.23 4.77 0.82
N TYR A 122 16.14 5.55 -0.26
CA TYR A 122 14.96 6.34 -0.59
C TYR A 122 13.72 5.45 -0.76
N SER A 123 13.81 4.42 -1.63
CA SER A 123 12.67 3.54 -1.88
C SER A 123 12.16 2.87 -0.60
N LEU A 124 13.07 2.44 0.27
CA LEU A 124 12.72 1.84 1.57
C LEU A 124 12.02 2.86 2.49
N ALA A 125 12.62 4.05 2.66
CA ALA A 125 12.08 5.09 3.53
C ALA A 125 10.69 5.55 3.08
N PHE A 126 10.51 5.80 1.79
CA PHE A 126 9.22 6.25 1.25
C PHE A 126 8.20 5.13 1.12
N THR A 127 8.61 3.88 0.95
CA THR A 127 7.69 2.74 1.09
C THR A 127 7.15 2.65 2.51
N ALA A 128 8.02 2.74 3.53
CA ALA A 128 7.60 2.74 4.92
C ALA A 128 6.70 3.93 5.25
N LEU A 129 7.04 5.14 4.77
CA LEU A 129 6.24 6.34 4.94
C LEU A 129 4.86 6.22 4.28
N SER A 130 4.80 5.79 3.02
CA SER A 130 3.54 5.61 2.28
C SER A 130 2.63 4.60 2.97
N LEU A 131 3.17 3.47 3.44
CA LEU A 131 2.40 2.48 4.19
C LEU A 131 1.93 3.03 5.54
N ALA A 132 2.80 3.68 6.30
CA ALA A 132 2.45 4.27 7.58
C ALA A 132 1.33 5.31 7.44
N LEU A 133 1.45 6.26 6.49
CA LEU A 133 0.44 7.28 6.26
C LEU A 133 -0.87 6.70 5.70
N SER A 134 -0.80 5.66 4.87
CA SER A 134 -2.01 5.06 4.30
C SER A 134 -2.81 4.23 5.30
N PHE A 135 -2.16 3.60 6.28
CA PHE A 135 -2.84 2.67 7.17
C PHE A 135 -3.04 3.19 8.59
N ILE A 136 -2.05 3.88 9.18
CA ILE A 136 -2.14 4.28 10.58
C ILE A 136 -3.30 5.25 10.84
N PRO A 137 -3.47 6.36 10.11
CA PRO A 137 -4.55 7.31 10.40
C PRO A 137 -5.95 6.71 10.24
N PRO A 138 -6.26 5.96 9.16
CA PRO A 138 -7.58 5.33 9.01
C PRO A 138 -7.87 4.30 10.10
N ILE A 139 -6.88 3.48 10.47
CA ILE A 139 -7.04 2.46 11.53
C ILE A 139 -7.29 3.14 12.88
N VAL A 140 -6.50 4.14 13.22
CA VAL A 140 -6.66 4.90 14.47
C VAL A 140 -8.03 5.59 14.50
N PHE A 141 -8.41 6.24 13.40
CA PHE A 141 -9.71 6.89 13.29
C PHE A 141 -10.84 5.88 13.47
N PHE A 142 -10.81 4.77 12.74
CA PHE A 142 -11.83 3.73 12.83
C PHE A 142 -11.95 3.16 14.24
N TYR A 143 -10.80 2.85 14.88
CA TYR A 143 -10.78 2.36 16.26
C TYR A 143 -11.38 3.35 17.26
N VAL A 144 -11.00 4.63 17.17
CA VAL A 144 -11.52 5.69 18.05
C VAL A 144 -13.02 5.90 17.81
N ALA A 145 -13.45 5.97 16.55
CA ALA A 145 -14.85 6.18 16.20
C ALA A 145 -15.73 5.04 16.69
N THR A 146 -15.29 3.78 16.58
CA THR A 146 -16.05 2.62 17.06
C THR A 146 -16.12 2.49 18.60
N LYS A 147 -15.23 3.19 19.33
CA LYS A 147 -15.23 3.22 20.79
C LYS A 147 -16.04 4.38 21.39
N LEU A 148 -16.14 5.49 20.65
CA LEU A 148 -16.80 6.72 21.12
C LEU A 148 -18.26 6.82 20.68
N PHE A 149 -18.66 6.11 19.65
CA PHE A 149 -19.99 6.16 19.03
C PHE A 149 -20.60 4.77 18.87
#